data_3fddbe11c828265ab2a537a8e5465a21
#
_entry.id   3fddbe11c828265ab2a537a8e5465a21
#
_cell.length_a   1.000
_cell.length_b   1.000
_cell.length_c   1.000
_cell.angle_alpha   90.00
_cell.angle_beta   90.00
_cell.angle_gamma   90.00
#
_symmetry.space_group_name_H-M   'P 1'
#
loop_
_entity.id
_entity.type
_entity.pdbx_description
1 polymer ?
#
loop_
_entity_poly.entity_id
_entity_poly.type
_entity_poly.pdbx_seq_one_letter_code
_entity_poly.pdbx_strand_id
1 'polypeptide(L)'
;MKKSALGFALLLIAASAFGQAAIRLPEASPAATVGETIGITDVNITYHRPAVNKRKIWGGQVPYNTMWRAGANENTTISFSTPVKIEGRDLPAGTYALYMLPTPSQWTVVFSKFTGDWGVYNYDESEDALRVNVTPQTVADSQERLAYTFDDVTNNSAIASLRWEKLRVPIKIDVDLPATIRTSISNTLRGGKHWDNAAWATAARWELRNGDPDTALKYANHALDLSINVNTLRTKAAILEKKGDTKGAAELRDRARAIANEAETISLTYSASMSAKKTDEAISYLNNYLVAHPNSDQSWRVYAMLGEAYAAKGDTAKSKESFDKAISAAHDNDERTEVWDSINGVMAEAK
;
A
#
# COMPACT_ATOMS: atom_id res chain seq x y z
N MET A 1 29.28 73.79 -11.19
CA MET A 1 29.33 72.46 -11.81
C MET A 1 28.22 71.60 -11.17
N LYS A 2 27.08 71.47 -11.86
CA LYS A 2 25.93 70.68 -11.41
C LYS A 2 25.96 69.33 -12.10
N LYS A 3 26.13 68.23 -11.34
CA LYS A 3 26.01 66.87 -11.87
C LYS A 3 24.57 66.42 -11.78
N SER A 4 23.91 66.23 -12.93
CA SER A 4 22.62 65.64 -13.07
C SER A 4 22.73 64.10 -12.98
N ALA A 5 22.11 63.50 -12.02
CA ALA A 5 21.95 62.07 -11.95
C ALA A 5 20.65 61.66 -12.69
N LEU A 6 20.83 60.92 -13.81
CA LEU A 6 19.71 60.33 -14.56
C LEU A 6 19.35 58.99 -13.90
N GLY A 7 18.18 58.98 -13.24
CA GLY A 7 17.63 57.74 -12.68
C GLY A 7 16.92 56.91 -13.77
N PHE A 8 17.42 55.71 -14.03
CA PHE A 8 16.79 54.73 -14.91
C PHE A 8 15.74 53.98 -14.09
N ALA A 9 14.47 54.28 -14.29
CA ALA A 9 13.37 53.52 -13.72
C ALA A 9 13.11 52.29 -14.61
N LEU A 10 13.48 51.12 -14.14
CA LEU A 10 13.08 49.84 -14.75
C LEU A 10 11.61 49.59 -14.44
N LEU A 11 10.74 49.75 -15.40
CA LEU A 11 9.33 49.29 -15.34
C LEU A 11 9.34 47.76 -15.55
N LEU A 12 9.19 47.00 -14.46
CA LEU A 12 8.85 45.57 -14.51
C LEU A 12 7.36 45.46 -14.93
N ILE A 13 7.13 45.23 -16.21
CA ILE A 13 5.83 44.80 -16.71
C ILE A 13 5.65 43.33 -16.31
N ALA A 14 4.98 43.09 -15.20
CA ALA A 14 4.48 41.76 -14.88
C ALA A 14 3.38 41.43 -15.91
N ALA A 15 3.77 40.68 -16.95
CA ALA A 15 2.80 40.05 -17.84
C ALA A 15 2.06 38.99 -17.04
N SER A 16 0.90 39.37 -16.49
CA SER A 16 -0.10 38.44 -15.96
C SER A 16 -0.57 37.61 -17.15
N ALA A 17 0.00 36.40 -17.32
CA ALA A 17 -0.54 35.41 -18.22
C ALA A 17 -1.90 34.99 -17.62
N PHE A 18 -2.96 35.72 -17.98
CA PHE A 18 -4.33 35.23 -17.83
C PHE A 18 -4.47 34.05 -18.78
N GLY A 19 -4.15 32.86 -18.31
CA GLY A 19 -4.58 31.64 -18.96
C GLY A 19 -6.10 31.74 -19.09
N GLN A 20 -6.59 31.94 -20.32
CA GLN A 20 -8.02 31.85 -20.59
C GLN A 20 -8.49 30.50 -20.10
N ALA A 21 -9.24 30.50 -19.00
CA ALA A 21 -9.90 29.29 -18.51
C ALA A 21 -10.86 28.83 -19.62
N ALA A 22 -10.49 27.77 -20.32
CA ALA A 22 -11.37 27.17 -21.31
C ALA A 22 -12.70 26.82 -20.62
N ILE A 23 -13.81 27.23 -21.21
CA ILE A 23 -15.14 26.89 -20.69
C ILE A 23 -15.26 25.36 -20.68
N ARG A 24 -15.37 24.76 -19.51
CA ARG A 24 -15.57 23.33 -19.37
C ARG A 24 -17.02 22.98 -19.68
N LEU A 25 -17.20 22.18 -20.73
CA LEU A 25 -18.50 21.62 -21.10
C LEU A 25 -18.51 20.10 -20.86
N PRO A 26 -19.68 19.50 -20.61
CA PRO A 26 -19.79 18.05 -20.50
C PRO A 26 -19.32 17.34 -21.78
N GLU A 27 -18.44 16.36 -21.63
CA GLU A 27 -17.94 15.55 -22.75
C GLU A 27 -18.85 14.35 -23.02
N ALA A 28 -19.00 13.97 -24.28
CA ALA A 28 -19.72 12.76 -24.69
C ALA A 28 -19.08 11.48 -24.09
N SER A 29 -17.76 11.51 -23.96
CA SER A 29 -16.96 10.45 -23.31
C SER A 29 -16.26 11.05 -22.07
N PRO A 30 -16.90 11.09 -20.91
CA PRO A 30 -16.32 11.73 -19.72
C PRO A 30 -15.05 11.00 -19.27
N ALA A 31 -14.11 11.77 -18.72
CA ALA A 31 -12.90 11.25 -18.10
C ALA A 31 -13.22 10.46 -16.82
N ALA A 32 -12.42 9.45 -16.53
CA ALA A 32 -12.47 8.69 -15.29
C ALA A 32 -11.07 8.20 -14.90
N THR A 33 -10.89 7.95 -13.62
CA THR A 33 -9.70 7.30 -13.07
C THR A 33 -10.13 6.18 -12.13
N VAL A 34 -9.42 5.06 -12.18
CA VAL A 34 -9.54 3.97 -11.22
C VAL A 34 -8.16 3.60 -10.74
N GLY A 35 -8.01 3.35 -9.44
CA GLY A 35 -6.75 2.95 -8.82
C GLY A 35 -6.91 1.75 -7.91
N GLU A 36 -5.83 0.98 -7.75
CA GLU A 36 -5.70 -0.14 -6.83
C GLU A 36 -4.27 -0.20 -6.28
N THR A 37 -4.12 -0.59 -5.01
CA THR A 37 -2.80 -0.83 -4.41
C THR A 37 -2.58 -2.34 -4.28
N ILE A 38 -1.61 -2.88 -5.02
CA ILE A 38 -1.21 -4.28 -4.98
C ILE A 38 0.03 -4.40 -4.07
N GLY A 39 -0.17 -4.88 -2.85
CA GLY A 39 0.88 -4.87 -1.82
C GLY A 39 1.25 -3.44 -1.41
N ILE A 40 2.35 -2.92 -1.97
CA ILE A 40 2.77 -1.51 -1.82
C ILE A 40 2.94 -0.81 -3.19
N THR A 41 2.39 -1.39 -4.24
CA THR A 41 2.46 -0.88 -5.61
C THR A 41 1.14 -0.21 -5.96
N ASP A 42 1.13 1.09 -6.18
CA ASP A 42 -0.02 1.82 -6.66
C ASP A 42 -0.14 1.68 -8.18
N VAL A 43 -1.31 1.28 -8.64
CA VAL A 43 -1.66 1.16 -10.04
C VAL A 43 -2.85 2.07 -10.32
N ASN A 44 -2.71 3.00 -11.28
CA ASN A 44 -3.79 3.93 -11.65
C ASN A 44 -4.03 3.88 -13.15
N ILE A 45 -5.30 3.84 -13.57
CA ILE A 45 -5.72 3.91 -14.97
C ILE A 45 -6.58 5.16 -15.15
N THR A 46 -6.14 6.07 -16.02
CA THR A 46 -6.89 7.27 -16.41
C THR A 46 -7.34 7.12 -17.86
N TYR A 47 -8.62 7.33 -18.11
CA TYR A 47 -9.23 7.03 -19.40
C TYR A 47 -10.51 7.83 -19.65
N HIS A 48 -11.01 7.82 -20.88
CA HIS A 48 -12.30 8.40 -21.24
C HIS A 48 -13.30 7.28 -21.55
N ARG A 49 -14.58 7.50 -21.20
CA ARG A 49 -15.66 6.50 -21.15
C ARG A 49 -16.67 6.67 -22.28
N PRO A 50 -16.40 6.19 -23.51
CA PRO A 50 -17.39 6.18 -24.56
C PRO A 50 -18.56 5.25 -24.21
N ALA A 51 -19.77 5.63 -24.62
CA ALA A 51 -20.98 4.83 -24.47
C ALA A 51 -21.20 3.92 -25.69
N VAL A 52 -21.91 2.81 -25.50
CA VAL A 52 -22.34 1.93 -26.60
C VAL A 52 -23.31 2.66 -27.54
N ASN A 53 -24.28 3.39 -27.00
CA ASN A 53 -25.27 4.15 -27.76
C ASN A 53 -25.89 3.32 -28.91
N LYS A 54 -26.27 2.08 -28.64
CA LYS A 54 -26.85 1.13 -29.62
C LYS A 54 -25.97 0.84 -30.84
N ARG A 55 -24.66 1.20 -30.80
CA ARG A 55 -23.72 0.92 -31.90
C ARG A 55 -23.16 -0.49 -31.75
N LYS A 56 -22.76 -1.07 -32.91
CA LYS A 56 -21.90 -2.23 -32.92
C LYS A 56 -20.50 -1.80 -32.52
N ILE A 57 -20.00 -2.29 -31.38
CA ILE A 57 -18.68 -1.91 -30.87
C ILE A 57 -17.59 -2.72 -31.59
N TRP A 58 -17.52 -4.00 -31.32
CA TRP A 58 -16.43 -4.86 -31.77
C TRP A 58 -16.59 -5.24 -33.26
N GLY A 59 -15.56 -4.92 -34.06
CA GLY A 59 -15.62 -5.03 -35.52
C GLY A 59 -16.49 -3.95 -36.18
N GLY A 60 -16.88 -2.90 -35.43
CA GLY A 60 -17.63 -1.74 -35.93
C GLY A 60 -16.97 -0.46 -35.47
N GLN A 61 -17.40 0.15 -34.33
CA GLN A 61 -16.82 1.36 -33.76
C GLN A 61 -15.31 1.17 -33.40
N VAL A 62 -14.94 -0.02 -32.97
CA VAL A 62 -13.56 -0.48 -32.80
C VAL A 62 -13.31 -1.59 -33.83
N PRO A 63 -12.67 -1.28 -34.96
CA PRO A 63 -12.38 -2.25 -35.98
C PRO A 63 -11.39 -3.32 -35.48
N TYR A 64 -11.56 -4.55 -35.96
CA TYR A 64 -10.55 -5.58 -35.75
C TYR A 64 -9.29 -5.33 -36.55
N ASN A 65 -8.15 -5.81 -36.05
CA ASN A 65 -6.83 -5.67 -36.69
C ASN A 65 -6.38 -4.22 -36.89
N THR A 66 -6.93 -3.31 -36.08
CA THR A 66 -6.56 -1.88 -36.07
C THR A 66 -6.19 -1.46 -34.68
N MET A 67 -5.08 -0.71 -34.55
CA MET A 67 -4.65 -0.14 -33.26
C MET A 67 -5.73 0.79 -32.69
N TRP A 68 -6.03 0.65 -31.41
CA TRP A 68 -7.03 1.44 -30.70
C TRP A 68 -6.47 1.92 -29.35
N ARG A 69 -6.71 3.20 -28.99
CA ARG A 69 -6.24 3.83 -27.73
C ARG A 69 -6.91 3.32 -26.47
N ALA A 70 -7.61 2.20 -26.54
CA ALA A 70 -8.28 1.54 -25.41
C ALA A 70 -9.23 2.44 -24.59
N GLY A 71 -9.83 3.44 -25.25
CA GLY A 71 -10.72 4.46 -24.69
C GLY A 71 -11.21 5.42 -25.75
N ALA A 72 -11.35 6.69 -25.37
CA ALA A 72 -11.74 7.81 -26.25
C ALA A 72 -10.91 9.06 -25.91
N ASN A 73 -10.98 10.09 -26.76
CA ASN A 73 -10.29 11.38 -26.63
C ASN A 73 -8.76 11.19 -26.51
N GLU A 74 -8.14 11.66 -25.43
CA GLU A 74 -6.72 11.49 -25.12
C GLU A 74 -6.38 10.03 -24.84
N ASN A 75 -5.08 9.72 -24.76
CA ASN A 75 -4.61 8.39 -24.43
C ASN A 75 -5.22 7.88 -23.11
N THR A 76 -5.66 6.64 -23.11
CA THR A 76 -5.78 5.87 -21.87
C THR A 76 -4.38 5.65 -21.33
N THR A 77 -4.14 5.98 -20.08
CA THR A 77 -2.83 5.78 -19.44
C THR A 77 -2.96 4.84 -18.25
N ILE A 78 -1.92 4.03 -18.05
CA ILE A 78 -1.76 3.22 -16.85
C ILE A 78 -0.41 3.55 -16.19
N SER A 79 -0.40 3.72 -14.88
CA SER A 79 0.82 4.02 -14.12
C SER A 79 1.06 2.97 -13.03
N PHE A 80 2.34 2.69 -12.80
CA PHE A 80 2.83 1.77 -11.76
C PHE A 80 3.87 2.49 -10.92
N SER A 81 3.69 2.52 -9.59
CA SER A 81 4.64 3.16 -8.67
C SER A 81 5.94 2.35 -8.48
N THR A 82 5.91 1.06 -8.79
CA THR A 82 7.06 0.13 -8.74
C THR A 82 7.06 -0.79 -9.95
N PRO A 83 8.16 -1.51 -10.26
CA PRO A 83 8.18 -2.50 -11.35
C PRO A 83 7.15 -3.61 -11.14
N VAL A 84 6.52 -4.04 -12.23
CA VAL A 84 5.49 -5.08 -12.25
C VAL A 84 5.79 -6.15 -13.32
N LYS A 85 5.05 -7.24 -13.29
CA LYS A 85 4.94 -8.18 -14.41
C LYS A 85 3.53 -8.11 -14.99
N ILE A 86 3.45 -7.92 -16.29
CA ILE A 86 2.19 -7.96 -17.05
C ILE A 86 2.16 -9.26 -17.85
N GLU A 87 1.16 -10.10 -17.59
CA GLU A 87 1.09 -11.44 -18.21
C GLU A 87 2.43 -12.22 -18.07
N GLY A 88 3.09 -12.06 -16.90
CA GLY A 88 4.37 -12.69 -16.59
C GLY A 88 5.61 -11.99 -17.16
N ARG A 89 5.49 -10.91 -17.92
CA ARG A 89 6.58 -10.16 -18.54
C ARG A 89 6.89 -8.88 -17.79
N ASP A 90 8.17 -8.61 -17.56
CA ASP A 90 8.63 -7.45 -16.78
C ASP A 90 8.27 -6.13 -17.46
N LEU A 91 7.78 -5.18 -16.65
CA LEU A 91 7.53 -3.79 -17.04
C LEU A 91 8.04 -2.88 -15.91
N PRO A 92 8.95 -1.91 -16.20
CA PRO A 92 9.45 -0.96 -15.21
C PRO A 92 8.33 -0.10 -14.60
N ALA A 93 8.61 0.51 -13.44
CA ALA A 93 7.78 1.58 -12.90
C ALA A 93 7.68 2.74 -13.90
N GLY A 94 6.53 3.38 -13.98
CA GLY A 94 6.30 4.49 -14.88
C GLY A 94 4.85 4.64 -15.30
N THR A 95 4.60 5.60 -16.18
CA THR A 95 3.29 5.82 -16.81
C THR A 95 3.40 5.46 -18.29
N TYR A 96 2.44 4.70 -18.78
CA TYR A 96 2.39 4.20 -20.15
C TYR A 96 1.05 4.53 -20.79
N ALA A 97 1.05 4.88 -22.07
CA ALA A 97 -0.17 4.88 -22.87
C ALA A 97 -0.58 3.44 -23.14
N LEU A 98 -1.85 3.15 -22.97
CA LEU A 98 -2.42 1.83 -23.17
C LEU A 98 -3.11 1.78 -24.52
N TYR A 99 -2.57 0.97 -25.44
CA TYR A 99 -3.21 0.67 -26.71
C TYR A 99 -3.59 -0.80 -26.79
N MET A 100 -4.55 -1.10 -27.64
CA MET A 100 -4.97 -2.48 -27.90
C MET A 100 -5.14 -2.72 -29.40
N LEU A 101 -4.72 -3.89 -29.85
CA LEU A 101 -4.98 -4.41 -31.20
C LEU A 101 -5.99 -5.55 -31.08
N PRO A 102 -7.29 -5.28 -31.24
CA PRO A 102 -8.33 -6.29 -31.12
C PRO A 102 -8.34 -7.27 -32.31
N THR A 103 -8.55 -8.55 -32.04
CA THR A 103 -8.99 -9.53 -33.00
C THR A 103 -10.21 -10.28 -32.45
N PRO A 104 -10.89 -11.13 -33.24
CA PRO A 104 -12.04 -11.88 -32.73
C PRO A 104 -11.72 -12.83 -31.56
N SER A 105 -10.47 -13.31 -31.43
CA SER A 105 -10.11 -14.37 -30.49
C SER A 105 -9.02 -13.98 -29.49
N GLN A 106 -8.12 -13.09 -29.87
CA GLN A 106 -6.98 -12.68 -29.05
C GLN A 106 -6.70 -11.20 -29.24
N TRP A 107 -6.33 -10.50 -28.21
CA TRP A 107 -5.97 -9.09 -28.27
C TRP A 107 -4.51 -8.89 -27.87
N THR A 108 -3.82 -8.02 -28.61
CA THR A 108 -2.51 -7.53 -28.15
C THR A 108 -2.72 -6.24 -27.35
N VAL A 109 -2.26 -6.23 -26.11
CA VAL A 109 -2.21 -5.06 -25.25
C VAL A 109 -0.81 -4.46 -25.33
N VAL A 110 -0.73 -3.17 -25.57
CA VAL A 110 0.52 -2.44 -25.81
C VAL A 110 0.68 -1.36 -24.73
N PHE A 111 1.85 -1.29 -24.14
CA PHE A 111 2.25 -0.28 -23.17
C PHE A 111 3.31 0.61 -23.83
N SER A 112 2.92 1.80 -24.29
CA SER A 112 3.81 2.74 -24.95
C SER A 112 4.34 3.79 -23.98
N LYS A 113 5.58 4.20 -24.14
CA LYS A 113 6.22 5.27 -23.36
C LYS A 113 5.69 6.65 -23.70
N PHE A 114 5.19 6.85 -24.92
CA PHE A 114 4.62 8.13 -25.33
C PHE A 114 3.15 8.24 -24.89
N THR A 115 2.86 9.18 -24.00
CA THR A 115 1.55 9.33 -23.34
C THR A 115 0.78 10.58 -23.77
N GLY A 116 1.32 11.36 -24.71
CA GLY A 116 0.80 12.68 -25.11
C GLY A 116 -0.02 12.68 -26.38
N ASP A 117 -0.54 11.53 -26.84
CA ASP A 117 -1.31 11.43 -28.08
C ASP A 117 -2.81 11.67 -27.87
N TRP A 118 -3.47 12.08 -28.94
CA TRP A 118 -4.93 12.07 -29.08
C TRP A 118 -5.32 11.06 -30.16
N GLY A 119 -6.00 9.98 -29.77
CA GLY A 119 -6.26 8.90 -30.71
C GLY A 119 -5.10 7.91 -30.83
N VAL A 120 -4.67 7.65 -32.05
CA VAL A 120 -3.53 6.81 -32.42
C VAL A 120 -2.70 7.46 -33.54
N TYR A 121 -2.81 8.78 -33.68
CA TYR A 121 -2.24 9.48 -34.84
C TYR A 121 -0.72 9.52 -34.82
N ASN A 122 -0.11 9.59 -33.64
CA ASN A 122 1.34 9.62 -33.47
C ASN A 122 1.86 8.32 -32.84
N TYR A 123 1.09 7.25 -32.91
CA TYR A 123 1.55 5.96 -32.38
C TYR A 123 2.77 5.46 -33.18
N ASP A 124 3.85 5.17 -32.45
CA ASP A 124 5.09 4.61 -32.97
C ASP A 124 5.46 3.34 -32.19
N GLU A 125 5.63 2.24 -32.90
CA GLU A 125 5.98 0.94 -32.32
C GLU A 125 7.36 0.96 -31.61
N SER A 126 8.26 1.85 -32.00
CA SER A 126 9.56 2.01 -31.36
C SER A 126 9.48 2.54 -29.92
N GLU A 127 8.34 3.16 -29.56
CA GLU A 127 8.06 3.66 -28.20
C GLU A 127 7.42 2.56 -27.31
N ASP A 128 7.17 1.37 -27.82
CA ASP A 128 6.58 0.29 -27.04
C ASP A 128 7.56 -0.21 -25.97
N ALA A 129 7.13 -0.11 -24.71
CA ALA A 129 7.82 -0.73 -23.60
C ALA A 129 7.52 -2.21 -23.48
N LEU A 130 6.27 -2.59 -23.78
CA LEU A 130 5.80 -3.97 -23.68
C LEU A 130 4.60 -4.22 -24.58
N ARG A 131 4.55 -5.43 -25.16
CA ARG A 131 3.35 -6.01 -25.82
C ARG A 131 3.06 -7.36 -25.20
N VAL A 132 1.80 -7.61 -24.84
CA VAL A 132 1.33 -8.89 -24.32
C VAL A 132 0.04 -9.30 -25.02
N ASN A 133 -0.21 -10.60 -25.07
CA ASN A 133 -1.44 -11.13 -25.63
C ASN A 133 -2.39 -11.56 -24.52
N VAL A 134 -3.66 -11.18 -24.64
CA VAL A 134 -4.73 -11.53 -23.71
C VAL A 134 -5.93 -12.10 -24.47
N THR A 135 -6.73 -12.92 -23.82
CA THR A 135 -7.95 -13.50 -24.41
C THR A 135 -9.16 -12.73 -23.88
N PRO A 136 -9.92 -12.03 -24.75
CA PRO A 136 -11.14 -11.38 -24.34
C PRO A 136 -12.19 -12.42 -23.92
N GLN A 137 -13.05 -12.04 -22.97
CA GLN A 137 -14.08 -12.88 -22.39
C GLN A 137 -15.45 -12.26 -22.62
N THR A 138 -16.40 -13.06 -23.12
CA THR A 138 -17.79 -12.64 -23.18
C THR A 138 -18.42 -12.73 -21.79
N VAL A 139 -19.13 -11.68 -21.38
CA VAL A 139 -19.83 -11.61 -20.09
C VAL A 139 -21.32 -11.45 -20.29
N ALA A 140 -22.12 -11.86 -19.29
CA ALA A 140 -23.59 -11.82 -19.37
C ALA A 140 -24.10 -10.38 -19.36
N ASP A 141 -23.55 -9.55 -18.47
CA ASP A 141 -23.98 -8.18 -18.27
C ASP A 141 -23.35 -7.23 -19.27
N SER A 142 -24.16 -6.32 -19.83
CA SER A 142 -23.69 -5.32 -20.77
C SER A 142 -23.26 -4.05 -20.05
N GLN A 143 -22.02 -3.64 -20.31
CA GLN A 143 -21.44 -2.39 -19.81
C GLN A 143 -21.66 -1.27 -20.83
N GLU A 144 -22.60 -0.36 -20.58
CA GLU A 144 -22.97 0.73 -21.50
C GLU A 144 -21.81 1.71 -21.73
N ARG A 145 -21.13 2.18 -20.65
CA ARG A 145 -19.95 3.03 -20.78
C ARG A 145 -18.70 2.23 -20.49
N LEU A 146 -17.69 2.34 -21.37
CA LEU A 146 -16.38 1.75 -21.14
C LEU A 146 -15.93 2.00 -19.71
N ALA A 147 -15.45 0.98 -19.03
CA ALA A 147 -14.92 1.04 -17.68
C ALA A 147 -13.68 0.17 -17.54
N TYR A 148 -12.78 0.58 -16.68
CA TYR A 148 -11.73 -0.27 -16.13
C TYR A 148 -12.08 -0.66 -14.71
N THR A 149 -11.77 -1.89 -14.31
CA THR A 149 -11.93 -2.44 -12.96
C THR A 149 -10.68 -3.20 -12.55
N PHE A 150 -10.48 -3.33 -11.24
CA PHE A 150 -9.54 -4.28 -10.68
C PHE A 150 -10.31 -5.42 -10.05
N ASP A 151 -9.98 -6.64 -10.43
CA ASP A 151 -10.62 -7.87 -9.98
C ASP A 151 -9.55 -8.80 -9.38
N ASP A 152 -9.96 -9.77 -8.55
CA ASP A 152 -9.11 -10.83 -7.97
C ASP A 152 -7.83 -10.28 -7.28
N VAL A 153 -8.01 -9.19 -6.51
CA VAL A 153 -6.91 -8.50 -5.84
C VAL A 153 -6.36 -9.35 -4.69
N THR A 154 -5.04 -9.51 -4.68
CA THR A 154 -4.27 -10.17 -3.63
C THR A 154 -3.13 -9.27 -3.17
N ASN A 155 -2.32 -9.71 -2.20
CA ASN A 155 -1.15 -8.95 -1.77
C ASN A 155 -0.07 -8.76 -2.85
N ASN A 156 -0.08 -9.56 -3.92
CA ASN A 156 0.96 -9.55 -4.94
C ASN A 156 0.43 -9.64 -6.38
N SER A 157 -0.88 -9.60 -6.59
CA SER A 157 -1.45 -9.62 -7.92
C SER A 157 -2.84 -8.99 -7.98
N ALA A 158 -3.23 -8.52 -9.16
CA ALA A 158 -4.59 -8.15 -9.50
C ALA A 158 -4.85 -8.39 -11.00
N ILE A 159 -6.12 -8.37 -11.41
CA ILE A 159 -6.51 -8.37 -12.80
C ILE A 159 -7.12 -7.00 -13.13
N ALA A 160 -6.41 -6.18 -13.92
CA ALA A 160 -7.00 -4.99 -14.52
C ALA A 160 -7.86 -5.42 -15.71
N SER A 161 -9.14 -5.03 -15.74
CA SER A 161 -10.07 -5.45 -16.78
C SER A 161 -10.69 -4.25 -17.49
N LEU A 162 -10.54 -4.17 -18.82
CA LEU A 162 -11.39 -3.32 -19.62
C LEU A 162 -12.76 -4.02 -19.78
N ARG A 163 -13.86 -3.27 -19.54
CA ARG A 163 -15.24 -3.74 -19.70
C ARG A 163 -16.01 -2.78 -20.59
N TRP A 164 -16.53 -3.27 -21.69
CA TRP A 164 -17.40 -2.48 -22.55
C TRP A 164 -18.31 -3.41 -23.40
N GLU A 165 -19.58 -3.03 -23.50
CA GLU A 165 -20.62 -3.87 -24.06
C GLU A 165 -20.64 -5.23 -23.31
N LYS A 166 -20.62 -6.37 -23.96
CA LYS A 166 -20.56 -7.71 -23.35
C LYS A 166 -19.16 -8.31 -23.37
N LEU A 167 -18.12 -7.48 -23.35
CA LEU A 167 -16.75 -7.94 -23.40
C LEU A 167 -15.97 -7.47 -22.16
N ARG A 168 -15.20 -8.38 -21.58
CA ARG A 168 -14.16 -8.16 -20.60
C ARG A 168 -12.81 -8.52 -21.21
N VAL A 169 -11.83 -7.64 -21.09
CA VAL A 169 -10.44 -7.89 -21.51
C VAL A 169 -9.58 -7.86 -20.25
N PRO A 170 -9.25 -9.02 -19.66
CA PRO A 170 -8.45 -9.12 -18.46
C PRO A 170 -6.97 -8.95 -18.79
N ILE A 171 -6.24 -8.26 -17.92
CA ILE A 171 -4.79 -8.06 -17.96
C ILE A 171 -4.25 -8.39 -16.58
N LYS A 172 -3.48 -9.46 -16.47
CA LYS A 172 -2.91 -9.87 -15.19
C LYS A 172 -1.71 -9.00 -14.84
N ILE A 173 -1.69 -8.49 -13.61
CA ILE A 173 -0.61 -7.71 -13.01
C ILE A 173 -0.08 -8.48 -11.82
N ASP A 174 1.21 -8.80 -11.82
CA ASP A 174 1.91 -9.42 -10.69
C ASP A 174 2.99 -8.47 -10.16
N VAL A 175 3.19 -8.47 -8.84
CA VAL A 175 4.22 -7.69 -8.14
C VAL A 175 5.15 -8.65 -7.41
N ASP A 176 6.46 -8.49 -7.58
CA ASP A 176 7.44 -9.13 -6.70
C ASP A 176 7.47 -8.39 -5.36
N LEU A 177 6.50 -8.72 -4.50
CA LEU A 177 6.30 -8.02 -3.23
C LEU A 177 7.56 -8.02 -2.33
N PRO A 178 8.27 -9.15 -2.15
CA PRO A 178 9.52 -9.15 -1.36
C PRO A 178 10.58 -8.20 -1.91
N ALA A 179 10.84 -8.22 -3.21
CA ALA A 179 11.84 -7.34 -3.83
C ALA A 179 11.42 -5.88 -3.75
N THR A 180 10.14 -5.60 -3.95
CA THR A 180 9.55 -4.25 -3.86
C THR A 180 9.68 -3.68 -2.45
N ILE A 181 9.36 -4.48 -1.41
CA ILE A 181 9.50 -4.07 -0.01
C ILE A 181 10.99 -3.83 0.34
N ARG A 182 11.92 -4.68 -0.07
CA ARG A 182 13.36 -4.47 0.18
C ARG A 182 13.86 -3.19 -0.46
N THR A 183 13.43 -2.90 -1.67
CA THR A 183 13.76 -1.63 -2.37
C THR A 183 13.20 -0.43 -1.60
N SER A 184 11.95 -0.49 -1.16
CA SER A 184 11.30 0.53 -0.34
C SER A 184 12.03 0.75 0.98
N ILE A 185 12.36 -0.32 1.72
CA ILE A 185 13.16 -0.28 2.95
C ILE A 185 14.51 0.43 2.68
N SER A 186 15.25 -0.02 1.66
CA SER A 186 16.55 0.56 1.32
C SER A 186 16.47 2.06 1.03
N ASN A 187 15.48 2.49 0.26
CA ASN A 187 15.27 3.90 -0.08
C ASN A 187 14.87 4.73 1.14
N THR A 188 13.97 4.21 1.97
CA THR A 188 13.51 4.85 3.20
C THR A 188 14.66 5.07 4.18
N LEU A 189 15.49 4.03 4.41
CA LEU A 189 16.59 4.06 5.37
C LEU A 189 17.79 4.88 4.87
N ARG A 190 17.97 5.07 3.56
CA ARG A 190 18.97 6.02 3.01
C ARG A 190 18.50 7.46 3.05
N GLY A 191 17.19 7.69 3.14
CA GLY A 191 16.57 9.00 3.09
C GLY A 191 16.29 9.58 4.48
N GLY A 192 15.12 10.21 4.62
CA GLY A 192 14.72 10.93 5.83
C GLY A 192 14.61 10.07 7.10
N LYS A 193 14.54 8.75 6.96
CA LYS A 193 14.46 7.81 8.09
C LYS A 193 15.80 7.19 8.49
N HIS A 194 16.92 7.70 7.97
CA HIS A 194 18.26 7.19 8.31
C HIS A 194 18.56 7.21 9.82
N TRP A 195 18.12 8.24 10.51
CA TRP A 195 18.33 8.43 11.97
C TRP A 195 17.15 7.96 12.84
N ASP A 196 16.18 7.28 12.25
CA ASP A 196 15.00 6.77 12.96
C ASP A 196 15.21 5.30 13.37
N ASN A 197 15.54 5.07 14.65
CA ASN A 197 15.75 3.73 15.18
C ASN A 197 14.54 2.80 15.01
N ALA A 198 13.32 3.34 15.07
CA ALA A 198 12.08 2.56 14.89
C ALA A 198 11.92 2.06 13.44
N ALA A 199 12.33 2.86 12.44
CA ALA A 199 12.34 2.46 11.05
C ALA A 199 13.32 1.29 10.82
N TRP A 200 14.54 1.38 11.36
CA TRP A 200 15.52 0.30 11.29
C TRP A 200 15.06 -0.97 12.01
N ALA A 201 14.47 -0.84 13.20
CA ALA A 201 13.90 -1.98 13.92
C ALA A 201 12.73 -2.63 13.16
N THR A 202 11.91 -1.83 12.46
CA THR A 202 10.81 -2.34 11.62
C THR A 202 11.35 -3.11 10.42
N ALA A 203 12.36 -2.57 9.73
CA ALA A 203 13.05 -3.24 8.64
C ALA A 203 13.69 -4.58 9.11
N ALA A 204 14.33 -4.57 10.29
CA ALA A 204 14.90 -5.77 10.88
C ALA A 204 13.84 -6.86 11.16
N ARG A 205 12.68 -6.48 11.69
CA ARG A 205 11.58 -7.43 11.92
C ARG A 205 10.99 -7.97 10.62
N TRP A 206 10.91 -7.14 9.59
CA TRP A 206 10.44 -7.60 8.29
C TRP A 206 11.42 -8.65 7.69
N GLU A 207 12.72 -8.37 7.68
CA GLU A 207 13.74 -9.32 7.18
C GLU A 207 13.78 -10.59 8.02
N LEU A 208 13.58 -10.51 9.35
CA LEU A 208 13.51 -11.69 10.22
C LEU A 208 12.39 -12.65 9.80
N ARG A 209 11.25 -12.12 9.35
CA ARG A 209 10.07 -12.92 8.96
C ARG A 209 10.11 -13.39 7.51
N ASN A 210 10.61 -12.56 6.60
CA ASN A 210 10.42 -12.73 5.16
C ASN A 210 11.74 -12.86 4.38
N GLY A 211 12.88 -12.70 5.03
CA GLY A 211 14.17 -12.60 4.37
C GLY A 211 15.31 -13.29 5.10
N ASP A 212 16.43 -12.59 5.14
CA ASP A 212 17.70 -13.10 5.65
C ASP A 212 17.96 -12.64 7.10
N PRO A 213 18.12 -13.58 8.06
CA PRO A 213 18.43 -13.25 9.45
C PRO A 213 19.74 -12.47 9.64
N ASP A 214 20.72 -12.57 8.74
CA ASP A 214 21.96 -11.80 8.83
C ASP A 214 21.75 -10.33 8.45
N THR A 215 20.92 -10.06 7.43
CA THR A 215 20.48 -8.73 7.09
C THR A 215 19.60 -8.12 8.19
N ALA A 216 18.69 -8.93 8.76
CA ALA A 216 17.91 -8.53 9.92
C ALA A 216 18.79 -8.10 11.10
N LEU A 217 19.87 -8.85 11.39
CA LEU A 217 20.82 -8.54 12.45
C LEU A 217 21.57 -7.23 12.19
N LYS A 218 22.00 -6.97 10.95
CA LYS A 218 22.63 -5.70 10.56
C LYS A 218 21.71 -4.52 10.84
N TYR A 219 20.45 -4.60 10.45
CA TYR A 219 19.47 -3.55 10.69
C TYR A 219 19.18 -3.36 12.19
N ALA A 220 19.07 -4.45 12.95
CA ALA A 220 18.86 -4.38 14.39
C ALA A 220 20.04 -3.78 15.16
N ASN A 221 21.28 -4.08 14.73
CA ASN A 221 22.46 -3.45 15.31
C ASN A 221 22.45 -1.95 15.07
N HIS A 222 22.18 -1.51 13.83
CA HIS A 222 22.10 -0.07 13.54
C HIS A 222 20.98 0.62 14.32
N ALA A 223 19.82 -0.02 14.48
CA ALA A 223 18.75 0.50 15.34
C ALA A 223 19.20 0.72 16.79
N LEU A 224 20.00 -0.22 17.34
CA LEU A 224 20.57 -0.11 18.70
C LEU A 224 21.65 0.97 18.81
N ASP A 225 22.48 1.14 17.76
CA ASP A 225 23.50 2.19 17.74
C ASP A 225 22.86 3.59 17.76
N LEU A 226 21.68 3.74 17.15
CA LEU A 226 20.91 4.99 17.17
C LEU A 226 20.23 5.21 18.52
N SER A 227 19.62 4.19 19.11
CA SER A 227 18.93 4.30 20.40
C SER A 227 18.74 2.94 21.07
N ILE A 228 19.15 2.88 22.34
CA ILE A 228 18.89 1.72 23.19
C ILE A 228 17.54 1.92 23.88
N ASN A 229 16.55 1.15 23.46
CA ASN A 229 15.22 1.14 24.05
C ASN A 229 14.62 -0.27 24.02
N VAL A 230 13.46 -0.46 24.63
CA VAL A 230 12.79 -1.77 24.70
C VAL A 230 12.56 -2.38 23.33
N ASN A 231 12.11 -1.57 22.35
CA ASN A 231 11.82 -2.05 20.99
C ASN A 231 13.09 -2.55 20.28
N THR A 232 14.19 -1.78 20.31
CA THR A 232 15.45 -2.15 19.64
C THR A 232 16.09 -3.38 20.28
N LEU A 233 16.09 -3.48 21.62
CA LEU A 233 16.59 -4.63 22.36
C LEU A 233 15.79 -5.90 22.05
N ARG A 234 14.45 -5.83 22.07
CA ARG A 234 13.57 -6.98 21.75
C ARG A 234 13.73 -7.42 20.30
N THR A 235 13.85 -6.48 19.37
CA THR A 235 14.04 -6.79 17.96
C THR A 235 15.32 -7.61 17.76
N LYS A 236 16.45 -7.18 18.34
CA LYS A 236 17.70 -7.93 18.26
C LYS A 236 17.62 -9.28 18.99
N ALA A 237 16.97 -9.34 20.15
CA ALA A 237 16.78 -10.58 20.89
C ALA A 237 16.04 -11.64 20.06
N ALA A 238 14.96 -11.29 19.37
CA ALA A 238 14.22 -12.18 18.51
C ALA A 238 15.06 -12.72 17.33
N ILE A 239 15.95 -11.89 16.78
CA ILE A 239 16.85 -12.29 15.71
C ILE A 239 17.91 -13.26 16.21
N LEU A 240 18.53 -12.98 17.37
CA LEU A 240 19.54 -13.86 17.99
C LEU A 240 18.93 -15.22 18.32
N GLU A 241 17.71 -15.25 18.85
CA GLU A 241 16.99 -16.49 19.13
C GLU A 241 16.77 -17.32 17.86
N LYS A 242 16.30 -16.71 16.78
CA LYS A 242 16.15 -17.40 15.49
C LYS A 242 17.48 -17.93 14.94
N LYS A 243 18.59 -17.26 15.25
CA LYS A 243 19.95 -17.69 14.88
C LYS A 243 20.55 -18.73 15.84
N GLY A 244 19.84 -19.10 16.90
CA GLY A 244 20.28 -20.09 17.90
C GLY A 244 21.10 -19.51 19.06
N ASP A 245 21.35 -18.21 19.11
CA ASP A 245 22.00 -17.54 20.26
C ASP A 245 20.95 -17.23 21.34
N THR A 246 20.52 -18.28 22.03
CA THR A 246 19.50 -18.16 23.10
C THR A 246 20.02 -17.39 24.33
N LYS A 247 21.34 -17.48 24.60
CA LYS A 247 21.95 -16.75 25.73
C LYS A 247 21.95 -15.25 25.46
N GLY A 248 22.47 -14.80 24.31
CA GLY A 248 22.45 -13.39 23.93
C GLY A 248 21.04 -12.84 23.83
N ALA A 249 20.08 -13.63 23.36
CA ALA A 249 18.67 -13.24 23.33
C ALA A 249 18.10 -13.02 24.75
N ALA A 250 18.41 -13.90 25.72
CA ALA A 250 17.97 -13.76 27.10
C ALA A 250 18.55 -12.51 27.76
N GLU A 251 19.85 -12.26 27.61
CA GLU A 251 20.54 -11.08 28.13
C GLU A 251 19.90 -9.77 27.61
N LEU A 252 19.57 -9.70 26.32
CA LEU A 252 18.90 -8.53 25.74
C LEU A 252 17.47 -8.37 26.26
N ARG A 253 16.73 -9.46 26.48
CA ARG A 253 15.38 -9.39 27.08
C ARG A 253 15.43 -8.91 28.54
N ASP A 254 16.40 -9.36 29.31
CA ASP A 254 16.57 -8.89 30.70
C ASP A 254 16.91 -7.40 30.72
N ARG A 255 17.79 -6.97 29.82
CA ARG A 255 18.11 -5.53 29.67
C ARG A 255 16.90 -4.71 29.24
N ALA A 256 16.05 -5.25 28.33
CA ALA A 256 14.80 -4.58 27.94
C ALA A 256 13.84 -4.42 29.11
N ARG A 257 13.70 -5.44 29.97
CA ARG A 257 12.88 -5.36 31.20
C ARG A 257 13.41 -4.33 32.18
N ALA A 258 14.73 -4.21 32.32
CA ALA A 258 15.35 -3.28 33.26
C ALA A 258 15.13 -1.81 32.92
N ILE A 259 14.87 -1.47 31.65
CA ILE A 259 14.65 -0.10 31.19
C ILE A 259 13.19 0.20 30.82
N ALA A 260 12.30 -0.79 30.91
CA ALA A 260 10.91 -0.66 30.51
C ALA A 260 10.14 0.28 31.47
N ASN A 261 9.35 1.18 30.90
CA ASN A 261 8.36 1.95 31.64
C ASN A 261 7.12 1.09 31.99
N GLU A 262 6.12 1.68 32.65
CA GLU A 262 4.90 0.96 33.07
C GLU A 262 4.17 0.31 31.89
N ALA A 263 3.87 1.06 30.82
CA ALA A 263 3.19 0.56 29.63
C ALA A 263 3.98 -0.57 28.94
N GLU A 264 5.29 -0.40 28.82
CA GLU A 264 6.19 -1.39 28.26
C GLU A 264 6.27 -2.66 29.13
N THR A 265 6.27 -2.51 30.45
CA THR A 265 6.27 -3.62 31.41
C THR A 265 5.01 -4.46 31.29
N ILE A 266 3.84 -3.82 31.18
CA ILE A 266 2.56 -4.49 30.96
C ILE A 266 2.63 -5.29 29.65
N SER A 267 3.04 -4.65 28.56
CA SER A 267 3.15 -5.27 27.22
C SER A 267 4.14 -6.43 27.18
N LEU A 268 5.28 -6.30 27.86
CA LEU A 268 6.30 -7.34 27.97
C LEU A 268 5.78 -8.58 28.70
N THR A 269 5.14 -8.37 29.85
CA THR A 269 4.61 -9.45 30.69
C THR A 269 3.48 -10.19 29.97
N TYR A 270 2.55 -9.44 29.37
CA TYR A 270 1.47 -9.99 28.54
C TYR A 270 2.03 -10.84 27.39
N SER A 271 2.90 -10.25 26.56
CA SER A 271 3.48 -10.93 25.40
C SER A 271 4.28 -12.19 25.76
N ALA A 272 4.99 -12.18 26.88
CA ALA A 272 5.74 -13.34 27.36
C ALA A 272 4.79 -14.50 27.73
N SER A 273 3.71 -14.21 28.44
CA SER A 273 2.70 -15.21 28.82
C SER A 273 1.98 -15.79 27.60
N MET A 274 1.57 -14.94 26.64
CA MET A 274 0.90 -15.35 25.41
C MET A 274 1.82 -16.24 24.54
N SER A 275 3.08 -15.85 24.35
CA SER A 275 4.07 -16.63 23.61
C SER A 275 4.36 -18.00 24.23
N ALA A 276 4.30 -18.07 25.55
CA ALA A 276 4.41 -19.33 26.29
C ALA A 276 3.12 -20.18 26.29
N LYS A 277 2.06 -19.74 25.59
CA LYS A 277 0.71 -20.33 25.58
C LYS A 277 0.06 -20.39 26.98
N LYS A 278 0.39 -19.43 27.83
CA LYS A 278 -0.11 -19.31 29.22
C LYS A 278 -1.19 -18.20 29.27
N THR A 279 -2.21 -18.34 28.46
CA THR A 279 -3.27 -17.32 28.30
C THR A 279 -3.97 -17.00 29.62
N ASP A 280 -4.21 -17.99 30.48
CA ASP A 280 -4.84 -17.74 31.81
C ASP A 280 -3.93 -16.94 32.75
N GLU A 281 -2.60 -17.15 32.69
CA GLU A 281 -1.66 -16.33 33.45
C GLU A 281 -1.66 -14.86 32.93
N ALA A 282 -1.71 -14.67 31.62
CA ALA A 282 -1.84 -13.35 31.00
C ALA A 282 -3.12 -12.63 31.45
N ILE A 283 -4.26 -13.30 31.38
CA ILE A 283 -5.54 -12.75 31.82
C ILE A 283 -5.51 -12.39 33.33
N SER A 284 -4.97 -13.29 34.16
CA SER A 284 -4.85 -13.05 35.60
C SER A 284 -3.95 -11.84 35.90
N TYR A 285 -2.82 -11.73 35.23
CA TYR A 285 -1.92 -10.59 35.37
C TYR A 285 -2.61 -9.27 35.03
N LEU A 286 -3.30 -9.20 33.90
CA LEU A 286 -3.98 -7.99 33.44
C LEU A 286 -5.14 -7.59 34.36
N ASN A 287 -5.93 -8.55 34.86
CA ASN A 287 -7.00 -8.26 35.82
C ASN A 287 -6.43 -7.78 37.16
N ASN A 288 -5.35 -8.39 37.67
CA ASN A 288 -4.69 -7.97 38.90
C ASN A 288 -4.11 -6.55 38.75
N TYR A 289 -3.58 -6.22 37.57
CA TYR A 289 -3.09 -4.86 37.28
C TYR A 289 -4.25 -3.85 37.41
N LEU A 290 -5.41 -4.08 36.79
CA LEU A 290 -6.56 -3.17 36.86
C LEU A 290 -7.08 -2.98 38.30
N VAL A 291 -7.02 -4.04 39.12
CA VAL A 291 -7.40 -3.96 40.55
C VAL A 291 -6.41 -3.12 41.36
N ALA A 292 -5.11 -3.30 41.08
CA ALA A 292 -4.04 -2.56 41.80
C ALA A 292 -3.93 -1.11 41.32
N HIS A 293 -4.33 -0.80 40.08
CA HIS A 293 -4.16 0.51 39.47
C HIS A 293 -5.49 1.01 38.85
N PRO A 294 -6.55 1.26 39.65
CA PRO A 294 -7.89 1.56 39.15
C PRO A 294 -8.00 2.86 38.33
N ASN A 295 -7.03 3.77 38.47
CA ASN A 295 -6.97 5.07 37.78
C ASN A 295 -5.76 5.17 36.85
N SER A 296 -5.20 4.07 36.38
CA SER A 296 -4.05 4.12 35.47
C SER A 296 -4.47 4.60 34.08
N ASP A 297 -3.67 5.51 33.51
CA ASP A 297 -3.80 5.96 32.13
C ASP A 297 -3.55 4.80 31.12
N GLN A 298 -3.02 3.67 31.60
CA GLN A 298 -2.82 2.46 30.77
C GLN A 298 -4.04 1.52 30.75
N SER A 299 -5.12 1.86 31.44
CA SER A 299 -6.32 0.99 31.57
C SER A 299 -6.91 0.60 30.22
N TRP A 300 -6.96 1.51 29.24
CA TRP A 300 -7.44 1.22 27.90
C TRP A 300 -6.62 0.12 27.22
N ARG A 301 -5.29 0.18 27.33
CA ARG A 301 -4.36 -0.80 26.75
C ARG A 301 -4.51 -2.16 27.42
N VAL A 302 -4.66 -2.18 28.74
CA VAL A 302 -4.89 -3.42 29.49
C VAL A 302 -6.20 -4.08 29.08
N TYR A 303 -7.27 -3.30 28.89
CA TYR A 303 -8.53 -3.83 28.38
C TYR A 303 -8.42 -4.34 26.94
N ALA A 304 -7.67 -3.68 26.03
CA ALA A 304 -7.43 -4.18 24.71
C ALA A 304 -6.71 -5.54 24.73
N MET A 305 -5.65 -5.67 25.52
CA MET A 305 -4.93 -6.94 25.71
C MET A 305 -5.79 -8.04 26.33
N LEU A 306 -6.72 -7.71 27.23
CA LEU A 306 -7.73 -8.66 27.73
C LEU A 306 -8.65 -9.12 26.62
N GLY A 307 -9.07 -8.22 25.72
CA GLY A 307 -9.87 -8.54 24.54
C GLY A 307 -9.18 -9.57 23.65
N GLU A 308 -7.91 -9.38 23.33
CA GLU A 308 -7.08 -10.31 22.58
C GLU A 308 -6.91 -11.66 23.30
N ALA A 309 -6.61 -11.62 24.61
CA ALA A 309 -6.41 -12.85 25.39
C ALA A 309 -7.69 -13.69 25.49
N TYR A 310 -8.86 -13.07 25.68
CA TYR A 310 -10.14 -13.77 25.69
C TYR A 310 -10.50 -14.31 24.29
N ALA A 311 -10.19 -13.58 23.21
CA ALA A 311 -10.35 -14.08 21.85
C ALA A 311 -9.50 -15.32 21.60
N ALA A 312 -8.21 -15.29 21.97
CA ALA A 312 -7.30 -16.43 21.87
C ALA A 312 -7.78 -17.65 22.69
N LYS A 313 -8.57 -17.41 23.75
CA LYS A 313 -9.21 -18.46 24.54
C LYS A 313 -10.54 -18.95 23.97
N GLY A 314 -11.08 -18.30 22.94
CA GLY A 314 -12.39 -18.57 22.36
C GLY A 314 -13.57 -17.97 23.12
N ASP A 315 -13.34 -17.13 24.14
CA ASP A 315 -14.39 -16.42 24.89
C ASP A 315 -14.76 -15.10 24.20
N THR A 316 -15.54 -15.21 23.13
CA THR A 316 -15.93 -14.07 22.30
C THR A 316 -16.75 -13.01 23.06
N ALA A 317 -17.52 -13.43 24.07
CA ALA A 317 -18.33 -12.53 24.88
C ALA A 317 -17.44 -11.60 25.74
N LYS A 318 -16.48 -12.18 26.47
CA LYS A 318 -15.54 -11.40 27.27
C LYS A 318 -14.54 -10.63 26.42
N SER A 319 -14.16 -11.15 25.25
CA SER A 319 -13.33 -10.43 24.29
C SER A 319 -14.03 -9.13 23.88
N LYS A 320 -15.28 -9.21 23.44
CA LYS A 320 -16.06 -8.02 23.05
C LYS A 320 -16.22 -7.05 24.23
N GLU A 321 -16.60 -7.53 25.39
CA GLU A 321 -16.75 -6.68 26.60
C GLU A 321 -15.47 -5.94 26.92
N SER A 322 -14.32 -6.62 26.81
CA SER A 322 -13.01 -6.02 27.08
C SER A 322 -12.65 -4.94 26.05
N PHE A 323 -12.89 -5.17 24.76
CA PHE A 323 -12.70 -4.15 23.73
C PHE A 323 -13.61 -2.94 23.88
N ASP A 324 -14.89 -3.15 24.25
CA ASP A 324 -15.82 -2.05 24.53
C ASP A 324 -15.33 -1.18 25.71
N LYS A 325 -14.76 -1.82 26.75
CA LYS A 325 -14.10 -1.10 27.85
C LYS A 325 -12.83 -0.36 27.41
N ALA A 326 -12.03 -0.97 26.53
CA ALA A 326 -10.83 -0.34 25.99
C ALA A 326 -11.16 0.95 25.22
N ILE A 327 -12.15 0.90 24.32
CA ILE A 327 -12.65 2.06 23.57
C ILE A 327 -13.17 3.16 24.53
N SER A 328 -13.87 2.76 25.59
CA SER A 328 -14.44 3.69 26.57
C SER A 328 -13.37 4.35 27.46
N ALA A 329 -12.27 3.65 27.74
CA ALA A 329 -11.17 4.13 28.57
C ALA A 329 -10.11 4.92 27.77
N ALA A 330 -10.12 4.87 26.44
CA ALA A 330 -9.20 5.58 25.58
C ALA A 330 -9.45 7.10 25.64
N HIS A 331 -8.37 7.88 25.84
CA HIS A 331 -8.42 9.33 26.07
C HIS A 331 -8.50 10.13 24.79
N ASP A 332 -7.88 9.63 23.71
CA ASP A 332 -7.80 10.33 22.41
C ASP A 332 -8.07 9.39 21.23
N ASN A 333 -7.93 9.94 20.00
CA ASN A 333 -8.17 9.20 18.78
C ASN A 333 -7.04 8.22 18.43
N ASP A 334 -5.81 8.49 18.85
CA ASP A 334 -4.67 7.62 18.58
C ASP A 334 -4.81 6.33 19.39
N GLU A 335 -5.15 6.45 20.70
CA GLU A 335 -5.43 5.30 21.56
C GLU A 335 -6.62 4.48 21.04
N ARG A 336 -7.70 5.14 20.57
CA ARG A 336 -8.84 4.43 19.96
C ARG A 336 -8.45 3.70 18.68
N THR A 337 -7.56 4.29 17.88
CA THR A 337 -7.05 3.62 16.66
C THR A 337 -6.28 2.37 17.02
N GLU A 338 -5.39 2.41 18.03
CA GLU A 338 -4.68 1.22 18.50
C GLU A 338 -5.65 0.11 18.95
N VAL A 339 -6.74 0.46 19.64
CA VAL A 339 -7.78 -0.53 20.04
C VAL A 339 -8.47 -1.13 18.81
N TRP A 340 -8.80 -0.31 17.80
CA TRP A 340 -9.41 -0.81 16.56
C TRP A 340 -8.47 -1.71 15.77
N ASP A 341 -7.17 -1.42 15.77
CA ASP A 341 -6.17 -2.28 15.13
C ASP A 341 -6.10 -3.65 15.81
N SER A 342 -6.16 -3.70 17.16
CA SER A 342 -6.25 -4.95 17.91
C SER A 342 -7.52 -5.74 17.59
N ILE A 343 -8.68 -5.08 17.50
CA ILE A 343 -9.95 -5.72 17.12
C ILE A 343 -9.84 -6.33 15.71
N ASN A 344 -9.33 -5.56 14.76
CA ASN A 344 -9.15 -6.01 13.37
C ASN A 344 -8.17 -7.20 13.28
N GLY A 345 -7.10 -7.18 14.08
CA GLY A 345 -6.17 -8.31 14.19
C GLY A 345 -6.85 -9.59 14.62
N VAL A 346 -7.63 -9.54 15.71
CA VAL A 346 -8.42 -10.68 16.20
C VAL A 346 -9.43 -11.17 15.17
N MET A 347 -10.12 -10.26 14.46
CA MET A 347 -11.09 -10.64 13.43
C MET A 347 -10.45 -11.28 12.20
N ALA A 348 -9.21 -10.92 11.89
CA ALA A 348 -8.45 -11.52 10.77
C ALA A 348 -7.99 -12.95 11.08
N GLU A 349 -7.62 -13.25 12.34
CA GLU A 349 -7.22 -14.58 12.78
C GLU A 349 -8.41 -15.56 12.92
N ALA A 350 -9.64 -15.03 13.05
CA ALA A 350 -10.87 -15.83 13.18
C ALA A 350 -11.44 -16.36 11.85
N LYS A 351 -10.88 -15.94 10.71
CA LYS A 351 -11.23 -16.41 9.35
C LYS A 351 -10.31 -17.50 8.88
#